data_b0d3e132e3c5a6d5b4844e01e22279b9
#
_entry.id   b0d3e132e3c5a6d5b4844e01e22279b9
#
_cell.length_a   1.000
_cell.length_b   1.000
_cell.length_c   1.000
_cell.angle_alpha   90.00
_cell.angle_beta   90.00
_cell.angle_gamma   90.00
#
_symmetry.space_group_name_H-M   'P 1'
#
loop_
_entity.id
_entity.type
_entity.pdbx_description
1 polymer ?
#
loop_
_entity_poly.entity_id
_entity_poly.type
_entity_poly.pdbx_seq_one_letter_code
_entity_poly.pdbx_strand_id
1 'polypeptide(L)'
;MNAKFYICCHCGNLVGMIHDAGVPMMCCGQKMEALEPNTVEASGEKHLPAVTVEDGAIHVNVGSVDHPMLPEHFIEWVYVQTENGGQRKVLKPGDEPHVTFFLGDDKAVAVYAYCNLHGLWKTEI
;
A
#
# COMPACT_ATOMS: atom_id res chain seq x y z
N MET A 1 10.41 8.81 8.34
CA MET A 1 9.16 9.49 7.90
C MET A 1 8.25 8.46 7.23
N ASN A 2 6.99 8.42 7.62
CA ASN A 2 6.04 7.47 7.04
C ASN A 2 5.44 8.01 5.74
N ALA A 3 5.21 7.14 4.78
CA ALA A 3 4.45 7.47 3.59
C ALA A 3 3.01 7.83 4.00
N LYS A 4 2.41 8.79 3.28
CA LYS A 4 1.05 9.27 3.54
C LYS A 4 0.21 9.14 2.28
N PHE A 5 -0.97 8.57 2.45
CA PHE A 5 -1.94 8.39 1.38
C PHE A 5 -3.28 8.98 1.81
N TYR A 6 -3.97 9.61 0.86
CA TYR A 6 -5.27 10.25 1.10
C TYR A 6 -6.28 9.79 0.06
N ILE A 7 -7.54 9.70 0.46
CA ILE A 7 -8.62 9.28 -0.42
C ILE A 7 -9.75 10.31 -0.40
N CYS A 8 -10.36 10.52 -1.57
CA CYS A 8 -11.62 11.25 -1.67
C CYS A 8 -12.77 10.28 -1.43
N CYS A 9 -13.54 10.49 -0.38
CA CYS A 9 -14.67 9.61 -0.05
C CYS A 9 -15.84 9.74 -1.01
N HIS A 10 -15.85 10.75 -1.89
CA HIS A 10 -16.89 10.91 -2.90
C HIS A 10 -16.56 10.21 -4.21
N CYS A 11 -15.40 10.51 -4.82
CA CYS A 11 -15.06 9.95 -6.13
C CYS A 11 -14.07 8.78 -6.08
N GLY A 12 -13.40 8.56 -4.94
CA GLY A 12 -12.44 7.49 -4.79
C GLY A 12 -11.02 7.82 -5.26
N ASN A 13 -10.73 9.06 -5.66
CA ASN A 13 -9.35 9.44 -5.96
C ASN A 13 -8.44 9.14 -4.78
N LEU A 14 -7.35 8.42 -5.02
CA LEU A 14 -6.38 8.06 -4.01
C LEU A 14 -5.02 8.64 -4.42
N VAL A 15 -4.38 9.38 -3.52
CA VAL A 15 -3.12 10.05 -3.80
C VAL A 15 -2.06 9.71 -2.76
N GLY A 16 -0.81 9.65 -3.19
CA GLY A 16 0.33 9.55 -2.30
C GLY A 16 1.01 10.93 -2.20
N MET A 17 1.34 11.34 -0.98
CA MET A 17 2.01 12.62 -0.74
C MET A 17 3.50 12.48 -0.98
N ILE A 18 4.04 13.30 -1.87
CA ILE A 18 5.49 13.45 -2.04
C ILE A 18 6.03 14.39 -0.96
N HIS A 19 5.37 15.52 -0.79
CA HIS A 19 5.69 16.52 0.24
C HIS A 19 4.39 16.99 0.88
N ASP A 20 4.30 16.90 2.19
CA ASP A 20 3.13 17.35 2.94
C ASP A 20 3.42 18.70 3.59
N ALA A 21 2.80 19.76 3.07
CA ALA A 21 2.95 21.13 3.62
C ALA A 21 1.99 21.39 4.80
N GLY A 22 1.20 20.39 5.20
CA GLY A 22 0.26 20.54 6.31
C GLY A 22 -1.05 21.22 5.94
N VAL A 23 -1.31 21.39 4.64
CA VAL A 23 -2.55 22.02 4.14
C VAL A 23 -3.49 20.91 3.66
N PRO A 24 -4.79 20.95 4.04
CA PRO A 24 -5.74 19.96 3.56
C PRO A 24 -5.85 19.94 2.03
N MET A 25 -5.88 18.72 1.46
CA MET A 25 -6.21 18.56 0.06
C MET A 25 -7.72 18.41 -0.09
N MET A 26 -8.27 19.12 -1.09
CA MET A 26 -9.70 19.11 -1.37
C MET A 26 -9.97 18.36 -2.67
N CYS A 27 -11.01 17.55 -2.67
CA CYS A 27 -11.50 16.86 -3.86
C CYS A 27 -13.01 16.74 -3.77
N CYS A 28 -13.71 16.98 -4.88
CA CYS A 28 -15.19 16.94 -4.90
C CYS A 28 -15.83 17.85 -3.83
N GLY A 29 -15.22 19.01 -3.57
CA GLY A 29 -15.75 19.97 -2.61
C GLY A 29 -15.62 19.58 -1.15
N GLN A 30 -14.83 18.56 -0.84
CA GLN A 30 -14.62 18.11 0.53
C GLN A 30 -13.16 17.76 0.78
N LYS A 31 -12.78 17.76 2.04
CA LYS A 31 -11.44 17.41 2.46
C LYS A 31 -11.18 15.93 2.21
N MET A 32 -10.04 15.61 1.60
CA MET A 32 -9.60 14.22 1.46
C MET A 32 -9.22 13.65 2.84
N GLU A 33 -9.48 12.37 3.04
CA GLU A 33 -9.19 11.69 4.30
C GLU A 33 -7.88 10.92 4.22
N ALA A 34 -7.10 11.00 5.30
CA ALA A 34 -5.90 10.19 5.44
C ALA A 34 -6.27 8.71 5.59
N LEU A 35 -5.55 7.85 4.87
CA LEU A 35 -5.67 6.41 5.06
C LEU A 35 -4.75 6.01 6.22
N GLU A 36 -5.35 5.48 7.30
CA GLU A 36 -4.61 4.98 8.45
C GLU A 36 -4.41 3.47 8.28
N PRO A 37 -3.16 2.99 8.17
CA PRO A 37 -2.94 1.56 7.94
C PRO A 37 -3.34 0.74 9.16
N ASN A 38 -3.77 -0.50 8.89
CA ASN A 38 -4.06 -1.51 9.91
C ASN A 38 -5.21 -1.15 10.88
N THR A 39 -6.15 -0.31 10.45
CA THR A 39 -7.26 0.16 11.33
C THR A 39 -8.61 -0.45 11.00
N VAL A 40 -8.72 -1.17 9.89
CA VAL A 40 -9.97 -1.83 9.49
C VAL A 40 -9.97 -3.25 10.04
N GLU A 41 -11.10 -3.69 10.63
CA GLU A 41 -11.25 -5.07 11.05
C GLU A 41 -11.40 -6.00 9.85
N ALA A 42 -10.37 -6.81 9.62
CA ALA A 42 -10.33 -7.82 8.58
C ALA A 42 -9.22 -8.82 8.91
N SER A 43 -9.13 -9.91 8.14
CA SER A 43 -8.10 -10.92 8.35
C SER A 43 -6.69 -10.34 8.13
N GLY A 44 -5.92 -10.22 9.21
CA GLY A 44 -4.53 -9.76 9.16
C GLY A 44 -3.65 -10.70 8.32
N GLU A 45 -3.88 -12.00 8.40
CA GLU A 45 -3.09 -13.00 7.65
C GLU A 45 -3.25 -12.89 6.12
N LYS A 46 -4.36 -12.28 5.65
CA LYS A 46 -4.61 -12.06 4.22
C LYS A 46 -4.27 -10.64 3.77
N HIS A 47 -4.11 -9.70 4.68
CA HIS A 47 -3.94 -8.28 4.37
C HIS A 47 -2.56 -7.74 4.69
N LEU A 48 -1.96 -8.15 5.82
CA LEU A 48 -0.64 -7.68 6.19
C LEU A 48 0.40 -8.20 5.19
N PRO A 49 1.17 -7.32 4.53
CA PRO A 49 2.23 -7.77 3.64
C PRO A 49 3.22 -8.68 4.37
N ALA A 50 3.44 -9.86 3.83
CA ALA A 50 4.48 -10.77 4.30
C ALA A 50 5.73 -10.52 3.47
N VAL A 51 6.83 -10.18 4.13
CA VAL A 51 8.01 -9.62 3.49
C VAL A 51 9.21 -10.52 3.70
N THR A 52 9.95 -10.78 2.61
CA THR A 52 11.25 -11.45 2.65
C THR A 52 12.29 -10.52 2.02
N VAL A 53 13.31 -10.17 2.79
CA VAL A 53 14.38 -9.26 2.34
C VAL A 53 15.56 -10.09 1.86
N GLU A 54 16.02 -9.81 0.64
CA GLU A 54 17.24 -10.35 0.08
C GLU A 54 18.20 -9.21 -0.22
N ASP A 55 19.44 -9.53 -0.56
CA ASP A 55 20.43 -8.53 -0.94
C ASP A 55 19.96 -7.79 -2.21
N GLY A 56 19.64 -6.52 -2.06
CA GLY A 56 19.20 -5.67 -3.17
C GLY A 56 17.77 -5.90 -3.65
N ALA A 57 16.99 -6.76 -3.00
CA ALA A 57 15.61 -7.03 -3.40
C ALA A 57 14.70 -7.32 -2.21
N ILE A 58 13.40 -7.10 -2.40
CA ILE A 58 12.39 -7.44 -1.40
C ILE A 58 11.22 -8.15 -2.09
N HIS A 59 10.83 -9.28 -1.52
CA HIS A 59 9.69 -10.08 -2.01
C HIS A 59 8.52 -9.87 -1.07
N VAL A 60 7.36 -9.57 -1.63
CA VAL A 60 6.16 -9.25 -0.86
C VAL A 60 5.03 -10.19 -1.28
N ASN A 61 4.44 -10.89 -0.32
CA ASN A 61 3.19 -11.62 -0.51
C ASN A 61 2.10 -10.93 0.30
N VAL A 62 0.96 -10.68 -0.30
CA VAL A 62 -0.17 -10.08 0.42
C VAL A 62 -1.25 -11.15 0.59
N GLY A 63 -1.35 -11.78 1.76
CA GLY A 63 -0.48 -11.70 2.94
C GLY A 63 0.21 -13.04 3.16
N SER A 64 0.44 -13.49 4.39
CA SER A 64 0.96 -14.83 4.68
C SER A 64 0.03 -15.93 4.14
N VAL A 65 -1.27 -15.67 4.09
CA VAL A 65 -2.25 -16.40 3.30
C VAL A 65 -2.69 -15.47 2.17
N ASP A 66 -2.67 -15.97 0.92
CA ASP A 66 -2.92 -15.16 -0.24
C ASP A 66 -4.28 -14.44 -0.18
N HIS A 67 -4.24 -13.12 -0.38
CA HIS A 67 -5.45 -12.30 -0.48
C HIS A 67 -6.20 -12.63 -1.77
N PRO A 68 -7.55 -12.60 -1.76
CA PRO A 68 -8.32 -12.75 -2.99
C PRO A 68 -7.93 -11.72 -4.05
N MET A 69 -7.98 -12.13 -5.30
CA MET A 69 -7.73 -11.25 -6.44
C MET A 69 -8.88 -11.37 -7.44
N LEU A 70 -10.09 -11.04 -6.95
CA LEU A 70 -11.35 -11.08 -7.70
C LEU A 70 -11.74 -9.66 -8.14
N PRO A 71 -12.56 -9.49 -9.21
CA PRO A 71 -12.97 -8.15 -9.65
C PRO A 71 -13.59 -7.30 -8.55
N GLU A 72 -14.35 -7.90 -7.64
CA GLU A 72 -15.02 -7.19 -6.55
C GLU A 72 -14.18 -7.06 -5.28
N HIS A 73 -13.08 -7.82 -5.16
CA HIS A 73 -12.27 -7.86 -3.95
C HIS A 73 -10.82 -8.23 -4.29
N PHE A 74 -9.94 -7.24 -4.31
CA PHE A 74 -8.54 -7.45 -4.70
C PHE A 74 -7.61 -6.39 -4.11
N ILE A 75 -6.32 -6.71 -4.12
CA ILE A 75 -5.26 -5.75 -3.79
C ILE A 75 -4.98 -4.91 -5.03
N GLU A 76 -5.19 -3.60 -4.92
CA GLU A 76 -5.04 -2.67 -6.05
C GLU A 76 -3.59 -2.31 -6.31
N TRP A 77 -2.79 -2.19 -5.26
CA TRP A 77 -1.37 -1.85 -5.40
C TRP A 77 -0.59 -2.23 -4.14
N VAL A 78 0.72 -2.35 -4.34
CA VAL A 78 1.70 -2.56 -3.27
C VAL A 78 2.78 -1.49 -3.41
N TYR A 79 3.19 -0.90 -2.29
CA TYR A 79 4.18 0.16 -2.26
C TYR A 79 5.27 -0.19 -1.24
N VAL A 80 6.53 -0.10 -1.66
CA VAL A 80 7.66 -0.18 -0.74
C VAL A 80 8.19 1.23 -0.49
N GLN A 81 8.21 1.62 0.78
CA GLN A 81 8.86 2.84 1.23
C GLN A 81 10.33 2.51 1.51
N THR A 82 11.23 3.29 0.95
CA THR A 82 12.67 3.13 1.15
C THR A 82 13.25 4.39 1.79
N GLU A 83 14.54 4.33 2.17
CA GLU A 83 15.23 5.49 2.73
C GLU A 83 15.29 6.67 1.76
N ASN A 84 15.37 6.40 0.46
CA ASN A 84 15.54 7.44 -0.57
C ASN A 84 14.30 7.64 -1.45
N GLY A 85 13.16 7.08 -1.08
CA GLY A 85 11.93 7.25 -1.86
C GLY A 85 11.02 6.05 -1.75
N GLY A 86 10.67 5.44 -2.88
CA GLY A 86 9.81 4.26 -2.90
C GLY A 86 9.48 3.79 -4.31
N GLN A 87 8.81 2.66 -4.38
CA GLN A 87 8.33 2.08 -5.62
C GLN A 87 6.91 1.55 -5.41
N ARG A 88 6.07 1.67 -6.42
CA ARG A 88 4.71 1.15 -6.40
C ARG A 88 4.49 0.22 -7.58
N LYS A 89 3.83 -0.91 -7.32
CA LYS A 89 3.35 -1.81 -8.36
C LYS A 89 1.84 -1.93 -8.29
N VAL A 90 1.20 -1.78 -9.42
CA VAL A 90 -0.26 -1.89 -9.56
C VAL A 90 -0.61 -3.33 -9.87
N LEU A 91 -1.63 -3.83 -9.18
CA LEU A 91 -2.19 -5.16 -9.42
C LEU A 91 -3.62 -5.04 -9.95
N LYS A 92 -4.07 -6.09 -10.58
CA LYS A 92 -5.44 -6.19 -11.12
C LYS A 92 -6.02 -7.56 -10.77
N PRO A 93 -7.35 -7.72 -10.83
CA PRO A 93 -7.96 -9.03 -10.61
C PRO A 93 -7.35 -10.09 -11.52
N GLY A 94 -7.08 -11.27 -10.96
CA GLY A 94 -6.44 -12.36 -11.66
C GLY A 94 -4.92 -12.39 -11.52
N ASP A 95 -4.28 -11.30 -11.11
CA ASP A 95 -2.85 -11.31 -10.78
C ASP A 95 -2.64 -12.06 -9.46
N GLU A 96 -1.44 -12.61 -9.28
CA GLU A 96 -1.04 -13.12 -7.97
C GLU A 96 -0.75 -11.95 -7.04
N PRO A 97 -1.10 -12.03 -5.73
CA PRO A 97 -0.81 -10.97 -4.77
C PRO A 97 0.64 -11.02 -4.30
N HIS A 98 1.56 -11.22 -5.22
CA HIS A 98 3.00 -11.35 -4.96
C HIS A 98 3.75 -10.39 -5.85
N VAL A 99 4.64 -9.59 -5.26
CA VAL A 99 5.48 -8.66 -6.00
C VAL A 99 6.91 -8.70 -5.51
N THR A 100 7.84 -8.37 -6.39
CA THR A 100 9.25 -8.21 -6.05
C THR A 100 9.68 -6.80 -6.44
N PHE A 101 10.36 -6.12 -5.50
CA PHE A 101 10.98 -4.82 -5.77
C PHE A 101 12.49 -4.99 -5.77
N PHE A 102 13.14 -4.44 -6.77
CA PHE A 102 14.60 -4.40 -6.85
C PHE A 102 15.07 -3.04 -6.35
N LEU A 103 15.80 -3.01 -5.24
CA LEU A 103 16.16 -1.80 -4.53
C LEU A 103 17.62 -1.37 -4.76
N GLY A 104 18.48 -2.29 -5.21
CA GLY A 104 19.92 -2.01 -5.32
C GLY A 104 20.52 -1.68 -3.96
N ASP A 105 21.12 -0.50 -3.84
CA ASP A 105 21.72 -0.04 -2.58
C ASP A 105 20.72 0.65 -1.64
N ASP A 106 19.48 0.89 -2.10
CA ASP A 106 18.46 1.51 -1.26
C ASP A 106 17.93 0.48 -0.26
N LYS A 107 17.34 0.95 0.84
CA LYS A 107 16.88 0.09 1.92
C LYS A 107 15.40 0.30 2.17
N ALA A 108 14.68 -0.81 2.23
CA ALA A 108 13.25 -0.80 2.56
C ALA A 108 13.04 -0.39 4.03
N VAL A 109 12.03 0.42 4.25
CA VAL A 109 11.59 0.90 5.58
C VAL A 109 10.25 0.28 5.94
N ALA A 110 9.34 0.19 4.99
CA ALA A 110 8.01 -0.36 5.20
C ALA A 110 7.40 -0.79 3.88
N VAL A 111 6.44 -1.70 3.95
CA VAL A 111 5.67 -2.14 2.79
C VAL A 111 4.19 -1.90 3.07
N TYR A 112 3.49 -1.35 2.09
CA TYR A 112 2.07 -1.06 2.14
C TYR A 112 1.34 -1.85 1.07
N ALA A 113 0.12 -2.28 1.39
CA ALA A 113 -0.79 -2.88 0.42
C ALA A 113 -2.18 -2.29 0.59
N TYR A 114 -2.87 -2.05 -0.51
CA TYR A 114 -4.21 -1.46 -0.48
C TYR A 114 -5.24 -2.42 -1.04
N CYS A 115 -6.22 -2.77 -0.20
CA CYS A 115 -7.38 -3.58 -0.57
C CYS A 115 -8.56 -2.65 -0.85
N ASN A 116 -9.26 -2.87 -1.97
CA ASN A 116 -10.40 -2.03 -2.34
C ASN A 116 -11.54 -2.04 -1.32
N LEU A 117 -11.69 -3.12 -0.53
CA LEU A 117 -12.74 -3.24 0.49
C LEU A 117 -12.25 -2.94 1.91
N HIS A 118 -10.99 -3.27 2.23
CA HIS A 118 -10.51 -3.24 3.61
C HIS A 118 -9.37 -2.24 3.83
N GLY A 119 -9.10 -1.38 2.86
CA GLY A 119 -8.20 -0.25 3.05
C GLY A 119 -6.72 -0.57 3.02
N LEU A 120 -5.96 0.26 3.72
CA LEU A 120 -4.50 0.26 3.69
C LEU A 120 -3.92 -0.62 4.81
N TRP A 121 -2.92 -1.42 4.45
CA TRP A 121 -2.22 -2.30 5.38
C TRP A 121 -0.72 -2.05 5.26
N LYS A 122 -0.02 -2.16 6.38
CA LYS A 122 1.41 -1.82 6.48
C LYS A 122 2.15 -2.86 7.29
N THR A 123 3.33 -3.23 6.81
CA THR A 123 4.33 -4.00 7.56
C THR A 123 5.60 -3.18 7.61
N GLU A 124 6.13 -2.97 8.80
CA GLU A 124 7.41 -2.30 9.00
C GLU A 124 8.56 -3.31 8.89
N ILE A 125 9.69 -2.83 8.41
CA ILE A 125 10.89 -3.66 8.21
C ILE A 125 11.96 -3.34 9.26
#